data_e11a2501386eaec4c307a1f2ffa40a9f
#
_entry.id   e11a2501386eaec4c307a1f2ffa40a9f
#
_cell.length_a   1.000
_cell.length_b   1.000
_cell.length_c   1.000
_cell.angle_alpha   90.00
_cell.angle_beta   90.00
_cell.angle_gamma   90.00
#
_symmetry.space_group_name_H-M   'P 1'
#
loop_
_entity.id
_entity.type
_entity.pdbx_description
1 polymer ?
#
loop_
_entity_poly.entity_id
_entity_poly.type
_entity_poly.pdbx_seq_one_letter_code
_entity_poly.pdbx_strand_id
1 'polypeptide(L)'
;MTFGFHIKSAYISAQEQFPESNPFLPGFIREYILANALGHKLNPQKKGVDAWDNLNQGVEYKTFKSGKWGRFNVEIQHGYEKHLVGVSCWYFAEFSSAFTISRIWRVEIDKISQYCKAFMSRTSKKTGHIMIDFRVKWIQENGILIDFIGNSSSSDFIRHLSNAQEIAIEQFGVSDITLKGRIREIMIAEKLGHSIIVNSKKADANDEFGNQFEYLTSLQGNFQMTHMTEDNSEAKVLRNKSIYCAQFETPVSISEIWEIEPKIYMQKMATRRPWPTDRQNNFTVRINWVRENGRCVYKLE
;
A
#
# COMPACT_ATOMS: atom_id res chain seq x y z
N MET A 1 8.60 20.16 12.81
CA MET A 1 7.28 19.52 12.57
C MET A 1 7.48 18.01 12.51
N THR A 2 6.50 17.21 12.96
CA THR A 2 6.61 15.74 13.02
C THR A 2 6.14 15.07 11.74
N PHE A 3 6.50 13.79 11.55
CA PHE A 3 5.98 12.96 10.45
C PHE A 3 4.43 12.94 10.45
N GLY A 4 3.83 12.67 11.61
CA GLY A 4 2.37 12.61 11.74
C GLY A 4 1.67 13.93 11.43
N PHE A 5 2.29 15.09 11.71
CA PHE A 5 1.75 16.39 11.31
C PHE A 5 1.62 16.48 9.78
N HIS A 6 2.68 16.18 9.05
CA HIS A 6 2.66 16.27 7.59
C HIS A 6 1.70 15.27 6.95
N ILE A 7 1.60 14.05 7.48
CA ILE A 7 0.66 13.06 6.99
C ILE A 7 -0.80 13.48 7.21
N LYS A 8 -1.12 14.07 8.37
CA LYS A 8 -2.46 14.62 8.63
C LYS A 8 -2.78 15.78 7.70
N SER A 9 -1.85 16.72 7.49
CA SER A 9 -2.03 17.84 6.58
C SER A 9 -2.22 17.38 5.13
N ALA A 10 -1.46 16.39 4.67
CA ALA A 10 -1.68 15.76 3.37
C ALA A 10 -3.08 15.14 3.27
N TYR A 11 -3.52 14.43 4.30
CA TYR A 11 -4.86 13.84 4.32
C TYR A 11 -5.96 14.89 4.19
N ILE A 12 -5.89 15.99 4.96
CA ILE A 12 -6.86 17.08 4.92
C ILE A 12 -6.91 17.68 3.51
N SER A 13 -5.74 18.03 2.94
CA SER A 13 -5.66 18.59 1.59
C SER A 13 -6.21 17.65 0.50
N ALA A 14 -6.03 16.33 0.65
CA ALA A 14 -6.63 15.36 -0.27
C ALA A 14 -8.16 15.27 -0.10
N GLN A 15 -8.69 15.38 1.14
CA GLN A 15 -10.13 15.38 1.39
C GLN A 15 -10.85 16.57 0.79
N GLU A 16 -10.20 17.73 0.72
CA GLU A 16 -10.74 18.93 0.04
C GLU A 16 -10.96 18.69 -1.46
N GLN A 17 -10.08 17.88 -2.10
CA GLN A 17 -10.17 17.58 -3.52
C GLN A 17 -11.00 16.32 -3.81
N PHE A 18 -10.94 15.33 -2.94
CA PHE A 18 -11.61 14.03 -3.08
C PHE A 18 -12.26 13.63 -1.75
N PRO A 19 -13.42 14.24 -1.41
CA PRO A 19 -14.17 13.90 -0.19
C PRO A 19 -14.41 12.38 -0.09
N GLU A 20 -14.34 11.85 1.14
CA GLU A 20 -14.58 10.43 1.46
C GLU A 20 -13.58 9.42 0.85
N SER A 21 -12.57 9.89 0.09
CA SER A 21 -11.52 9.00 -0.40
C SER A 21 -10.49 8.70 0.68
N ASN A 22 -9.80 7.56 0.56
CA ASN A 22 -8.58 7.29 1.32
C ASN A 22 -7.36 7.49 0.41
N PRO A 23 -6.67 8.64 0.49
CA PRO A 23 -5.55 8.95 -0.38
C PRO A 23 -4.32 8.04 -0.14
N PHE A 24 -4.30 7.28 0.95
CA PHE A 24 -3.20 6.36 1.30
C PHE A 24 -3.49 4.90 0.91
N LEU A 25 -4.51 4.66 0.08
CA LEU A 25 -4.68 3.35 -0.55
C LEU A 25 -3.48 3.05 -1.46
N PRO A 26 -3.07 1.77 -1.53
CA PRO A 26 -1.98 1.37 -2.40
C PRO A 26 -2.16 1.87 -3.84
N GLY A 27 -1.13 2.55 -4.36
CA GLY A 27 -1.14 3.13 -5.71
C GLY A 27 -1.75 4.52 -5.83
N PHE A 28 -2.69 4.92 -4.95
CA PHE A 28 -3.41 6.20 -5.09
C PHE A 28 -2.48 7.43 -5.18
N ILE A 29 -1.46 7.51 -4.32
CA ILE A 29 -0.51 8.64 -4.32
C ILE A 29 0.14 8.80 -5.69
N ARG A 30 0.62 7.71 -6.29
CA ARG A 30 1.27 7.74 -7.60
C ARG A 30 0.30 7.99 -8.74
N GLU A 31 -0.91 7.45 -8.64
CA GLU A 31 -1.98 7.73 -9.60
C GLU A 31 -2.40 9.20 -9.54
N TYR A 32 -2.49 9.78 -8.33
CA TYR A 32 -2.73 11.22 -8.14
C TYR A 32 -1.64 12.08 -8.81
N ILE A 33 -0.36 11.76 -8.56
CA ILE A 33 0.77 12.47 -9.17
C ILE A 33 0.71 12.36 -10.72
N LEU A 34 0.42 11.17 -11.23
CA LEU A 34 0.33 10.91 -12.66
C LEU A 34 -0.86 11.65 -13.30
N ALA A 35 -2.03 11.63 -12.64
CA ALA A 35 -3.21 12.35 -13.11
C ALA A 35 -2.94 13.86 -13.19
N ASN A 36 -2.31 14.44 -12.17
CA ASN A 36 -1.91 15.86 -12.19
C ASN A 36 -0.91 16.18 -13.29
N ALA A 37 0.10 15.32 -13.50
CA ALA A 37 1.10 15.51 -14.55
C ALA A 37 0.49 15.48 -15.97
N LEU A 38 -0.60 14.75 -16.16
CA LEU A 38 -1.31 14.60 -17.42
C LEU A 38 -2.53 15.52 -17.57
N GLY A 39 -2.95 16.23 -16.50
CA GLY A 39 -4.18 17.03 -16.49
C GLY A 39 -5.45 16.17 -16.50
N HIS A 40 -5.39 14.93 -16.06
CA HIS A 40 -6.52 14.01 -16.03
C HIS A 40 -7.36 14.14 -14.76
N LYS A 41 -8.63 13.78 -14.85
CA LYS A 41 -9.55 13.72 -13.70
C LYS A 41 -9.43 12.35 -13.03
N LEU A 42 -8.79 12.29 -11.87
CA LEU A 42 -8.60 11.05 -11.10
C LEU A 42 -9.95 10.48 -10.62
N ASN A 43 -10.08 9.14 -10.64
CA ASN A 43 -11.19 8.44 -10.03
C ASN A 43 -10.88 8.08 -8.55
N PRO A 44 -11.49 8.77 -7.58
CA PRO A 44 -11.17 8.55 -6.16
C PRO A 44 -11.71 7.23 -5.61
N GLN A 45 -12.69 6.61 -6.28
CA GLN A 45 -13.38 5.41 -5.79
C GLN A 45 -12.62 4.12 -6.10
N LYS A 46 -11.59 4.15 -6.96
CA LYS A 46 -10.82 2.96 -7.35
C LYS A 46 -11.67 1.80 -7.92
N LYS A 47 -12.83 2.11 -8.47
CA LYS A 47 -13.70 1.16 -9.17
C LYS A 47 -13.78 1.53 -10.64
N GLY A 48 -13.52 0.58 -11.53
CA GLY A 48 -13.48 0.82 -12.95
C GLY A 48 -12.15 1.42 -13.39
N VAL A 49 -12.18 2.54 -14.12
CA VAL A 49 -11.00 3.23 -14.62
C VAL A 49 -10.28 4.01 -13.51
N ASP A 50 -8.97 4.20 -13.64
CA ASP A 50 -8.19 4.98 -12.66
C ASP A 50 -8.42 6.49 -12.82
N ALA A 51 -8.63 6.96 -14.04
CA ALA A 51 -8.89 8.37 -14.33
C ALA A 51 -9.65 8.56 -15.66
N TRP A 52 -10.07 9.80 -15.93
CA TRP A 52 -10.58 10.24 -17.23
C TRP A 52 -9.64 11.29 -17.82
N ASP A 53 -9.33 11.15 -19.11
CA ASP A 53 -8.53 12.12 -19.84
C ASP A 53 -9.34 13.39 -20.21
N ASN A 54 -8.69 14.31 -20.93
CA ASN A 54 -9.31 15.57 -21.35
C ASN A 54 -10.45 15.41 -22.36
N LEU A 55 -10.59 14.23 -22.98
CA LEU A 55 -11.70 13.84 -23.85
C LEU A 55 -12.78 13.06 -23.09
N ASN A 56 -12.66 12.97 -21.75
CA ASN A 56 -13.53 12.19 -20.86
C ASN A 56 -13.54 10.69 -21.19
N GLN A 57 -12.42 10.16 -21.73
CA GLN A 57 -12.23 8.75 -21.96
C GLN A 57 -11.56 8.12 -20.75
N GLY A 58 -12.00 6.92 -20.37
CA GLY A 58 -11.43 6.19 -19.26
C GLY A 58 -10.00 5.74 -19.55
N VAL A 59 -9.12 5.88 -18.58
CA VAL A 59 -7.70 5.47 -18.67
C VAL A 59 -7.29 4.66 -17.45
N GLU A 60 -6.30 3.78 -17.64
CA GLU A 60 -5.71 2.94 -16.61
C GLU A 60 -4.26 3.33 -16.36
N TYR A 61 -3.83 3.33 -15.12
CA TYR A 61 -2.48 3.70 -14.70
C TYR A 61 -1.69 2.50 -14.20
N LYS A 62 -0.45 2.38 -14.65
CA LYS A 62 0.52 1.41 -14.13
C LYS A 62 1.79 2.14 -13.74
N THR A 63 2.06 2.21 -12.46
CA THR A 63 3.21 2.93 -11.91
C THR A 63 4.27 1.95 -11.41
N PHE A 64 5.55 2.24 -11.68
CA PHE A 64 6.67 1.42 -11.26
C PHE A 64 7.90 2.26 -10.96
N LYS A 65 8.82 1.72 -10.16
CA LYS A 65 10.12 2.35 -9.90
C LYS A 65 11.09 2.05 -11.04
N SER A 66 12.04 2.94 -11.27
CA SER A 66 13.12 2.75 -12.24
C SER A 66 13.80 1.38 -12.07
N GLY A 67 13.99 0.66 -13.17
CA GLY A 67 14.54 -0.69 -13.19
C GLY A 67 13.55 -1.80 -12.78
N LYS A 68 12.29 -1.49 -12.53
CA LYS A 68 11.20 -2.44 -12.32
C LYS A 68 10.29 -2.50 -13.55
N TRP A 69 9.22 -3.28 -13.47
CA TRP A 69 8.22 -3.42 -14.53
C TRP A 69 6.82 -3.12 -14.01
N GLY A 70 5.95 -2.68 -14.91
CA GLY A 70 4.53 -2.51 -14.63
C GLY A 70 3.87 -3.87 -14.40
N ARG A 71 3.03 -3.98 -13.38
CA ARG A 71 2.34 -5.23 -13.01
C ARG A 71 0.84 -5.06 -13.07
N PHE A 72 0.19 -6.09 -13.57
CA PHE A 72 -1.24 -6.17 -13.68
C PHE A 72 -1.73 -7.51 -13.13
N ASN A 73 -2.55 -7.48 -12.08
CA ASN A 73 -3.10 -8.68 -11.46
C ASN A 73 -4.43 -9.05 -12.11
N VAL A 74 -4.53 -10.25 -12.65
CA VAL A 74 -5.73 -10.77 -13.31
C VAL A 74 -6.25 -11.97 -12.54
N GLU A 75 -7.52 -11.95 -12.20
CA GLU A 75 -8.23 -13.13 -11.72
C GLU A 75 -8.65 -13.98 -12.92
N ILE A 76 -8.08 -15.19 -13.03
CA ILE A 76 -8.19 -16.04 -14.23
C ILE A 76 -9.65 -16.36 -14.58
N GLN A 77 -10.51 -16.57 -13.56
CA GLN A 77 -11.92 -16.90 -13.75
C GLN A 77 -12.72 -15.80 -14.47
N HIS A 78 -12.28 -14.55 -14.35
CA HIS A 78 -12.96 -13.40 -14.93
C HIS A 78 -12.29 -12.87 -16.20
N GLY A 79 -11.10 -13.40 -16.53
CA GLY A 79 -10.31 -12.92 -17.65
C GLY A 79 -9.70 -11.53 -17.44
N TYR A 80 -8.87 -11.12 -18.38
CA TYR A 80 -8.27 -9.76 -18.39
C TYR A 80 -9.21 -8.74 -19.06
N GLU A 81 -10.15 -9.20 -19.87
CA GLU A 81 -11.03 -8.38 -20.71
C GLU A 81 -11.89 -7.45 -19.87
N LYS A 82 -12.34 -7.87 -18.69
CA LYS A 82 -13.11 -7.02 -17.79
C LYS A 82 -12.39 -5.73 -17.38
N HIS A 83 -11.05 -5.76 -17.34
CA HIS A 83 -10.23 -4.60 -16.99
C HIS A 83 -9.97 -3.67 -18.19
N LEU A 84 -10.39 -4.06 -19.39
CA LEU A 84 -10.26 -3.24 -20.58
C LEU A 84 -11.57 -2.51 -20.93
N VAL A 85 -12.67 -2.87 -20.27
CA VAL A 85 -13.99 -2.27 -20.52
C VAL A 85 -13.97 -0.80 -20.07
N GLY A 86 -14.34 0.10 -21.00
CA GLY A 86 -14.38 1.54 -20.75
C GLY A 86 -13.01 2.23 -20.68
N VAL A 87 -11.92 1.51 -21.01
CA VAL A 87 -10.55 2.03 -21.04
C VAL A 87 -10.13 2.26 -22.47
N SER A 88 -9.65 3.47 -22.79
CA SER A 88 -9.13 3.85 -24.12
C SER A 88 -7.65 3.53 -24.30
N CYS A 89 -6.86 3.72 -23.25
CA CYS A 89 -5.42 3.47 -23.24
C CYS A 89 -4.90 3.25 -21.81
N TRP A 90 -3.69 2.73 -21.70
CA TRP A 90 -2.94 2.63 -20.46
C TRP A 90 -1.77 3.60 -20.44
N TYR A 91 -1.56 4.24 -19.28
CA TYR A 91 -0.37 5.03 -19.02
C TYR A 91 0.57 4.27 -18.09
N PHE A 92 1.80 4.10 -18.53
CA PHE A 92 2.89 3.51 -17.76
C PHE A 92 3.81 4.63 -17.29
N ALA A 93 3.91 4.83 -15.98
CA ALA A 93 4.76 5.87 -15.41
C ALA A 93 5.91 5.27 -14.62
N GLU A 94 7.12 5.63 -15.01
CA GLU A 94 8.35 5.30 -14.31
C GLU A 94 8.65 6.39 -13.27
N PHE A 95 8.89 5.97 -12.03
CA PHE A 95 9.23 6.85 -10.93
C PHE A 95 10.69 6.68 -10.54
N SER A 96 11.45 7.77 -10.51
CA SER A 96 12.83 7.82 -9.99
C SER A 96 12.87 7.86 -8.47
N SER A 97 11.84 8.42 -7.82
CA SER A 97 11.67 8.45 -6.36
C SER A 97 10.22 8.09 -5.99
N ALA A 98 9.85 8.22 -4.71
CA ALA A 98 8.48 7.99 -4.27
C ALA A 98 7.46 8.88 -5.00
N PHE A 99 7.84 10.13 -5.31
CA PHE A 99 6.93 11.16 -5.82
C PHE A 99 7.39 11.80 -7.14
N THR A 100 8.50 11.37 -7.73
CA THR A 100 9.08 11.98 -8.93
C THR A 100 8.90 11.07 -10.13
N ILE A 101 8.10 11.49 -11.09
CA ILE A 101 7.99 10.83 -12.40
C ILE A 101 9.24 11.13 -13.22
N SER A 102 9.84 10.10 -13.81
CA SER A 102 10.94 10.23 -14.78
C SER A 102 10.48 10.11 -16.22
N ARG A 103 9.50 9.26 -16.49
CA ARG A 103 8.98 9.02 -17.85
C ARG A 103 7.53 8.56 -17.80
N ILE A 104 6.77 8.88 -18.84
CA ILE A 104 5.39 8.41 -19.02
C ILE A 104 5.26 7.88 -20.46
N TRP A 105 4.70 6.69 -20.61
CA TRP A 105 4.32 6.12 -21.90
C TRP A 105 2.82 5.89 -21.97
N ARG A 106 2.21 6.27 -23.09
CA ARG A 106 0.83 5.92 -23.42
C ARG A 106 0.83 4.72 -24.36
N VAL A 107 0.09 3.68 -24.01
CA VAL A 107 -0.08 2.45 -24.80
C VAL A 107 -1.54 2.26 -25.15
N GLU A 108 -1.84 2.12 -26.43
CA GLU A 108 -3.20 1.90 -26.94
C GLU A 108 -3.78 0.57 -26.43
N ILE A 109 -5.09 0.55 -26.18
CA ILE A 109 -5.78 -0.60 -25.59
C ILE A 109 -5.64 -1.88 -26.41
N ASP A 110 -5.61 -1.79 -27.74
CA ASP A 110 -5.44 -2.94 -28.63
C ASP A 110 -4.11 -3.65 -28.41
N LYS A 111 -3.02 -2.90 -28.20
CA LYS A 111 -1.69 -3.46 -27.90
C LYS A 111 -1.66 -4.13 -26.52
N ILE A 112 -2.34 -3.54 -25.53
CA ILE A 112 -2.52 -4.15 -24.19
C ILE A 112 -3.28 -5.46 -24.32
N SER A 113 -4.39 -5.46 -25.03
CA SER A 113 -5.23 -6.64 -25.25
C SER A 113 -4.44 -7.77 -25.93
N GLN A 114 -3.71 -7.47 -26.99
CA GLN A 114 -2.84 -8.43 -27.71
C GLN A 114 -1.78 -9.03 -26.78
N TYR A 115 -1.12 -8.19 -25.95
CA TYR A 115 -0.10 -8.66 -25.01
C TYR A 115 -0.71 -9.57 -23.94
N CYS A 116 -1.82 -9.17 -23.33
CA CYS A 116 -2.52 -9.97 -22.33
C CYS A 116 -2.98 -11.32 -22.91
N LYS A 117 -3.56 -11.34 -24.12
CA LYS A 117 -3.98 -12.55 -24.82
C LYS A 117 -2.79 -13.50 -25.06
N ALA A 118 -1.67 -12.98 -25.57
CA ALA A 118 -0.47 -13.75 -25.80
C ALA A 118 0.17 -14.28 -24.50
N PHE A 119 0.08 -13.53 -23.41
CA PHE A 119 0.52 -13.98 -22.09
C PHE A 119 -0.38 -15.10 -21.54
N MET A 120 -1.69 -14.91 -21.57
CA MET A 120 -2.65 -15.88 -21.07
C MET A 120 -2.63 -17.20 -21.84
N SER A 121 -2.38 -17.18 -23.15
CA SER A 121 -2.28 -18.42 -23.96
C SER A 121 -1.08 -19.31 -23.58
N ARG A 122 -0.06 -18.74 -22.93
CA ARG A 122 1.15 -19.47 -22.48
C ARG A 122 1.08 -19.95 -21.02
N THR A 123 0.06 -19.51 -20.27
CA THR A 123 -0.07 -19.91 -18.87
C THR A 123 -0.73 -21.28 -18.74
N SER A 124 -0.16 -22.13 -17.90
CA SER A 124 -0.75 -23.42 -17.50
C SER A 124 -1.71 -23.30 -16.32
N LYS A 125 -1.72 -22.14 -15.63
CA LYS A 125 -2.56 -21.89 -14.46
C LYS A 125 -4.02 -21.73 -14.88
N LYS A 126 -4.91 -22.52 -14.29
CA LYS A 126 -6.35 -22.55 -14.65
C LYS A 126 -7.25 -21.81 -13.67
N THR A 127 -6.78 -21.52 -12.45
CA THR A 127 -7.60 -20.87 -11.40
C THR A 127 -6.76 -19.90 -10.57
N GLY A 128 -7.43 -19.01 -9.85
CA GLY A 128 -6.84 -18.02 -8.95
C GLY A 128 -6.32 -16.78 -9.69
N HIS A 129 -5.28 -16.14 -9.15
CA HIS A 129 -4.71 -14.91 -9.70
C HIS A 129 -3.43 -15.17 -10.47
N ILE A 130 -3.24 -14.42 -11.56
CA ILE A 130 -2.01 -14.38 -12.35
C ILE A 130 -1.51 -12.94 -12.43
N MET A 131 -0.18 -12.78 -12.35
CA MET A 131 0.45 -11.48 -12.52
C MET A 131 1.00 -11.36 -13.94
N ILE A 132 0.49 -10.40 -14.71
CA ILE A 132 1.03 -10.06 -16.03
C ILE A 132 2.04 -8.94 -15.84
N ASP A 133 3.31 -9.22 -16.19
CA ASP A 133 4.40 -8.26 -16.08
C ASP A 133 4.67 -7.60 -17.44
N PHE A 134 4.49 -6.28 -17.52
CA PHE A 134 4.85 -5.47 -18.69
C PHE A 134 6.28 -4.99 -18.54
N ARG A 135 7.20 -5.60 -19.28
CA ARG A 135 8.63 -5.24 -19.26
C ARG A 135 8.85 -3.84 -19.85
N VAL A 136 9.76 -3.08 -19.28
CA VAL A 136 10.07 -1.71 -19.73
C VAL A 136 10.40 -1.67 -21.23
N LYS A 137 11.19 -2.62 -21.73
CA LYS A 137 11.50 -2.72 -23.16
C LYS A 137 10.24 -2.83 -24.02
N TRP A 138 9.29 -3.68 -23.64
CA TRP A 138 8.03 -3.81 -24.38
C TRP A 138 7.19 -2.52 -24.32
N ILE A 139 7.16 -1.85 -23.16
CA ILE A 139 6.47 -0.56 -23.01
C ILE A 139 7.08 0.49 -23.93
N GLN A 140 8.42 0.55 -24.01
CA GLN A 140 9.15 1.49 -24.89
C GLN A 140 8.91 1.22 -26.38
N GLU A 141 8.84 -0.06 -26.79
CA GLU A 141 8.60 -0.48 -28.17
C GLU A 141 7.15 -0.28 -28.63
N ASN A 142 6.18 -0.30 -27.71
CA ASN A 142 4.75 -0.28 -28.04
C ASN A 142 4.03 0.98 -27.57
N GLY A 143 4.65 1.78 -26.71
CA GLY A 143 4.11 3.02 -26.18
C GLY A 143 4.66 4.26 -26.88
N ILE A 144 3.89 5.32 -26.80
CA ILE A 144 4.29 6.67 -27.17
C ILE A 144 4.80 7.36 -25.92
N LEU A 145 6.05 7.85 -25.93
CA LEU A 145 6.58 8.67 -24.84
C LEU A 145 5.81 9.99 -24.80
N ILE A 146 5.31 10.34 -23.63
CA ILE A 146 4.52 11.55 -23.42
C ILE A 146 5.41 12.62 -22.79
N ASP A 147 5.43 13.80 -23.42
CA ASP A 147 5.95 15.00 -22.80
C ASP A 147 4.97 15.48 -21.73
N PHE A 148 5.43 15.64 -20.52
CA PHE A 148 4.61 16.14 -19.42
C PHE A 148 5.29 17.37 -18.80
N ILE A 149 4.46 18.31 -18.37
CA ILE A 149 4.92 19.48 -17.64
C ILE A 149 5.39 18.95 -16.30
N GLY A 150 6.69 18.82 -16.11
CA GLY A 150 7.39 18.18 -14.99
C GLY A 150 6.63 18.18 -13.67
N ASN A 151 7.16 17.61 -12.61
CA ASN A 151 6.47 17.49 -11.33
C ASN A 151 6.00 18.84 -10.78
N SER A 152 4.97 19.45 -11.41
CA SER A 152 4.28 20.62 -10.87
C SER A 152 3.42 20.15 -9.68
N SER A 153 4.07 19.58 -8.69
CA SER A 153 3.46 19.20 -7.41
C SER A 153 3.26 20.44 -6.54
N SER A 154 2.57 21.44 -7.09
CA SER A 154 2.19 22.64 -6.33
C SER A 154 1.02 22.37 -5.36
N SER A 155 0.47 21.14 -5.35
CA SER A 155 -0.59 20.82 -4.41
C SER A 155 -0.01 20.65 -3.00
N ASP A 156 -0.70 21.22 -2.02
CA ASP A 156 -0.36 21.04 -0.60
C ASP A 156 -0.26 19.58 -0.20
N PHE A 157 -1.07 18.73 -0.81
CA PHE A 157 -1.01 17.29 -0.63
C PHE A 157 0.40 16.71 -0.90
N ILE A 158 0.96 16.97 -2.08
CA ILE A 158 2.28 16.45 -2.44
C ILE A 158 3.39 17.12 -1.65
N ARG A 159 3.28 18.42 -1.37
CA ARG A 159 4.24 19.14 -0.52
C ARG A 159 4.35 18.49 0.86
N HIS A 160 3.22 18.23 1.51
CA HIS A 160 3.21 17.57 2.82
C HIS A 160 3.72 16.13 2.76
N LEU A 161 3.41 15.37 1.70
CA LEU A 161 3.97 14.03 1.53
C LEU A 161 5.48 14.04 1.33
N SER A 162 6.02 15.01 0.58
CA SER A 162 7.46 15.17 0.39
C SER A 162 8.17 15.48 1.71
N ASN A 163 7.64 16.40 2.50
CA ASN A 163 8.17 16.71 3.82
C ASN A 163 8.09 15.50 4.77
N ALA A 164 6.99 14.75 4.74
CA ALA A 164 6.89 13.50 5.51
C ALA A 164 7.94 12.47 5.05
N GLN A 165 8.20 12.37 3.75
CA GLN A 165 9.22 11.47 3.21
C GLN A 165 10.63 11.85 3.68
N GLU A 166 10.97 13.14 3.72
CA GLU A 166 12.26 13.63 4.24
C GLU A 166 12.42 13.23 5.71
N ILE A 167 11.42 13.49 6.54
CA ILE A 167 11.41 13.07 7.95
C ILE A 167 11.54 11.54 8.08
N ALA A 168 10.84 10.78 7.22
CA ALA A 168 10.91 9.33 7.23
C ALA A 168 12.31 8.81 6.89
N ILE A 169 13.02 9.47 5.98
CA ILE A 169 14.43 9.15 5.68
C ILE A 169 15.32 9.49 6.87
N GLU A 170 15.21 10.71 7.37
CA GLU A 170 16.14 11.23 8.41
C GLU A 170 15.95 10.52 9.75
N GLN A 171 14.72 10.30 10.20
CA GLN A 171 14.46 9.78 11.55
C GLN A 171 14.25 8.27 11.59
N PHE A 172 13.75 7.67 10.51
CA PHE A 172 13.37 6.25 10.48
C PHE A 172 14.11 5.43 9.41
N GLY A 173 14.97 6.05 8.59
CA GLY A 173 15.70 5.37 7.50
C GLY A 173 14.78 4.85 6.37
N VAL A 174 13.53 5.33 6.28
CA VAL A 174 12.53 4.83 5.34
C VAL A 174 12.57 5.61 4.04
N SER A 175 13.05 5.00 2.97
CA SER A 175 13.21 5.62 1.65
C SER A 175 11.92 5.69 0.82
N ASP A 176 10.82 5.08 1.25
CA ASP A 176 9.54 5.08 0.51
C ASP A 176 8.35 4.86 1.44
N ILE A 177 7.64 5.96 1.78
CA ILE A 177 6.44 5.92 2.61
C ILE A 177 5.21 5.41 1.85
N THR A 178 5.27 5.28 0.52
CA THR A 178 4.13 4.79 -0.29
C THR A 178 3.95 3.28 -0.23
N LEU A 179 4.87 2.56 0.40
CA LEU A 179 4.75 1.12 0.60
C LEU A 179 3.56 0.81 1.53
N LYS A 180 2.87 -0.29 1.22
CA LYS A 180 1.68 -0.72 1.96
C LYS A 180 1.97 -0.83 3.47
N GLY A 181 1.17 -0.14 4.29
CA GLY A 181 1.29 -0.13 5.75
C GLY A 181 2.31 0.85 6.32
N ARG A 182 3.30 1.27 5.54
CA ARG A 182 4.48 2.02 6.01
C ARG A 182 4.15 3.34 6.72
N ILE A 183 3.20 4.11 6.22
CA ILE A 183 2.77 5.35 6.87
C ILE A 183 2.27 5.08 8.29
N ARG A 184 1.43 4.07 8.49
CA ARG A 184 0.89 3.73 9.80
C ARG A 184 1.95 3.17 10.74
N GLU A 185 2.86 2.35 10.23
CA GLU A 185 3.98 1.83 11.01
C GLU A 185 4.87 2.96 11.54
N ILE A 186 5.21 3.97 10.70
CA ILE A 186 5.98 5.14 11.13
C ILE A 186 5.21 5.97 12.16
N MET A 187 3.90 6.17 11.98
CA MET A 187 3.08 6.92 12.94
C MET A 187 3.04 6.23 14.33
N ILE A 188 2.99 4.89 14.36
CA ILE A 188 3.06 4.14 15.61
C ILE A 188 4.45 4.26 16.23
N ALA A 189 5.51 4.09 15.42
CA ALA A 189 6.89 4.22 15.87
C ALA A 189 7.17 5.62 16.45
N GLU A 190 6.71 6.68 15.79
CA GLU A 190 6.81 8.07 16.28
C GLU A 190 6.13 8.24 17.65
N LYS A 191 4.96 7.61 17.86
CA LYS A 191 4.23 7.66 19.13
C LYS A 191 4.89 6.88 20.26
N LEU A 192 5.54 5.76 19.94
CA LEU A 192 6.14 4.85 20.92
C LEU A 192 7.64 5.08 21.13
N GLY A 193 8.29 5.95 20.33
CA GLY A 193 9.73 6.18 20.39
C GLY A 193 10.55 4.99 19.83
N HIS A 194 9.96 4.23 18.88
CA HIS A 194 10.62 3.07 18.28
C HIS A 194 11.31 3.43 16.96
N SER A 195 12.31 2.62 16.57
CA SER A 195 12.94 2.66 15.25
C SER A 195 12.29 1.66 14.30
N ILE A 196 12.05 2.05 13.04
CA ILE A 196 11.48 1.17 12.02
C ILE A 196 12.55 0.21 11.48
N ILE A 197 12.23 -1.07 11.35
CA ILE A 197 13.12 -2.05 10.72
C ILE A 197 12.81 -2.08 9.22
N VAL A 198 13.64 -1.39 8.45
CA VAL A 198 13.48 -1.31 6.98
C VAL A 198 13.85 -2.64 6.34
N ASN A 199 13.06 -3.10 5.37
CA ASN A 199 13.27 -4.34 4.61
C ASN A 199 13.25 -5.65 5.43
N SER A 200 12.74 -5.64 6.64
CA SER A 200 12.60 -6.84 7.45
C SER A 200 11.37 -7.66 7.05
N LYS A 201 11.56 -8.97 6.94
CA LYS A 201 10.46 -9.95 6.90
C LYS A 201 10.10 -10.47 8.30
N LYS A 202 10.77 -9.96 9.34
CA LYS A 202 10.71 -10.54 10.68
C LYS A 202 9.89 -9.70 11.67
N ALA A 203 10.11 -8.39 11.73
CA ALA A 203 9.45 -7.47 12.66
C ALA A 203 9.32 -6.09 12.01
N ASP A 204 8.43 -5.24 12.52
CA ASP A 204 8.18 -3.90 11.97
C ASP A 204 9.07 -2.84 12.61
N ALA A 205 9.38 -3.00 13.90
CA ALA A 205 10.16 -2.02 14.65
C ALA A 205 11.01 -2.64 15.76
N ASN A 206 11.93 -1.84 16.32
CA ASN A 206 12.69 -2.16 17.52
C ASN A 206 12.84 -0.92 18.41
N ASP A 207 13.17 -1.16 19.70
CA ASP A 207 13.59 -0.12 20.64
C ASP A 207 15.14 0.04 20.65
N GLU A 208 15.62 0.94 21.50
CA GLU A 208 17.05 1.18 21.70
C GLU A 208 17.82 -0.03 22.28
N PHE A 209 17.11 -0.97 22.90
CA PHE A 209 17.65 -2.22 23.44
C PHE A 209 17.68 -3.36 22.42
N GLY A 210 17.16 -3.13 21.18
CA GLY A 210 17.07 -4.13 20.14
C GLY A 210 15.90 -5.10 20.27
N ASN A 211 14.97 -4.87 21.20
CA ASN A 211 13.73 -5.64 21.29
C ASN A 211 12.86 -5.42 20.06
N GLN A 212 12.35 -6.48 19.46
CA GLN A 212 11.53 -6.44 18.24
C GLN A 212 10.06 -6.35 18.54
N PHE A 213 9.31 -5.65 17.66
CA PHE A 213 7.88 -5.41 17.79
C PHE A 213 7.16 -5.63 16.46
N GLU A 214 5.96 -6.18 16.54
CA GLU A 214 5.02 -6.31 15.42
C GLU A 214 3.89 -5.30 15.58
N TYR A 215 3.51 -4.62 14.49
CA TYR A 215 2.44 -3.64 14.47
C TYR A 215 1.23 -4.16 13.71
N LEU A 216 0.09 -4.24 14.35
CA LEU A 216 -1.18 -4.57 13.74
C LEU A 216 -2.05 -3.31 13.71
N THR A 217 -2.52 -2.92 12.55
CA THR A 217 -3.30 -1.68 12.38
C THR A 217 -4.70 -1.96 11.88
N SER A 218 -5.68 -1.21 12.38
CA SER A 218 -7.07 -1.35 11.95
C SER A 218 -7.83 -0.03 12.00
N LEU A 219 -8.74 0.17 11.03
CA LEU A 219 -9.78 1.22 11.06
C LEU A 219 -11.07 0.72 11.70
N GLN A 220 -11.32 -0.59 11.65
CA GLN A 220 -12.59 -1.22 12.06
C GLN A 220 -12.45 -2.09 13.30
N GLY A 221 -11.32 -2.04 13.99
CA GLY A 221 -11.07 -2.85 15.18
C GLY A 221 -10.79 -4.33 14.92
N ASN A 222 -10.43 -4.71 13.67
CA ASN A 222 -10.02 -6.04 13.29
C ASN A 222 -8.52 -6.06 12.99
N PHE A 223 -7.72 -6.59 13.90
CA PHE A 223 -6.26 -6.65 13.80
C PHE A 223 -5.83 -7.98 13.20
N GLN A 224 -5.16 -7.94 12.07
CA GLN A 224 -4.84 -9.12 11.29
C GLN A 224 -3.34 -9.34 11.18
N MET A 225 -2.86 -10.48 11.67
CA MET A 225 -1.54 -10.99 11.38
C MET A 225 -1.62 -11.92 10.16
N THR A 226 -0.88 -11.59 9.10
CA THR A 226 -0.95 -12.26 7.79
C THR A 226 0.15 -13.29 7.61
N HIS A 227 0.01 -14.15 6.59
CA HIS A 227 1.02 -15.15 6.19
C HIS A 227 1.42 -16.11 7.32
N MET A 228 0.43 -16.57 8.09
CA MET A 228 0.63 -17.54 9.16
C MET A 228 0.49 -18.95 8.60
N THR A 229 1.44 -19.81 8.93
CA THR A 229 1.38 -21.27 8.71
C THR A 229 1.52 -21.96 10.05
N GLU A 230 1.19 -23.24 10.14
CA GLU A 230 1.37 -24.02 11.35
C GLU A 230 2.84 -23.97 11.82
N ASP A 231 3.78 -24.16 10.89
CA ASP A 231 5.22 -24.21 11.17
C ASP A 231 5.83 -22.88 11.60
N ASN A 232 5.32 -21.73 11.09
CA ASN A 232 5.94 -20.42 11.34
C ASN A 232 5.20 -19.57 12.38
N SER A 233 3.99 -19.95 12.76
CA SER A 233 3.12 -19.10 13.60
C SER A 233 3.73 -18.79 14.97
N GLU A 234 4.28 -19.80 15.64
CA GLU A 234 4.92 -19.64 16.94
C GLU A 234 6.17 -18.78 16.85
N ALA A 235 7.08 -19.10 15.96
CA ALA A 235 8.31 -18.35 15.76
C ALA A 235 8.02 -16.89 15.33
N LYS A 236 6.99 -16.66 14.53
CA LYS A 236 6.60 -15.32 14.07
C LYS A 236 6.05 -14.46 15.21
N VAL A 237 5.32 -15.04 16.13
CA VAL A 237 4.75 -14.32 17.29
C VAL A 237 5.79 -14.13 18.40
N LEU A 238 6.44 -15.23 18.83
CA LEU A 238 7.30 -15.23 20.01
C LEU A 238 8.66 -14.54 19.82
N ARG A 239 9.11 -14.26 18.59
CA ARG A 239 10.30 -13.44 18.37
C ARG A 239 10.13 -11.98 18.80
N ASN A 240 8.88 -11.50 18.85
CA ASN A 240 8.60 -10.14 19.27
C ASN A 240 8.54 -10.06 20.79
N LYS A 241 9.00 -8.96 21.37
CA LYS A 241 8.82 -8.64 22.79
C LYS A 241 7.35 -8.29 23.07
N SER A 242 6.73 -7.56 22.14
CA SER A 242 5.33 -7.17 22.21
C SER A 242 4.70 -7.07 20.82
N ILE A 243 3.38 -7.21 20.77
CA ILE A 243 2.55 -6.95 19.58
C ILE A 243 1.72 -5.72 19.89
N TYR A 244 1.84 -4.67 19.07
CA TYR A 244 1.05 -3.46 19.23
C TYR A 244 -0.14 -3.46 18.28
N CYS A 245 -1.35 -3.35 18.84
CA CYS A 245 -2.59 -3.21 18.11
C CYS A 245 -3.01 -1.73 18.10
N ALA A 246 -2.84 -1.05 16.99
CA ALA A 246 -3.18 0.37 16.85
C ALA A 246 -4.52 0.55 16.12
N GLN A 247 -5.51 1.08 16.85
CA GLN A 247 -6.79 1.49 16.30
C GLN A 247 -6.66 2.88 15.69
N PHE A 248 -7.11 3.00 14.46
CA PHE A 248 -7.19 4.26 13.74
C PHE A 248 -8.64 4.69 13.58
N GLU A 249 -8.95 5.94 13.86
CA GLU A 249 -10.25 6.57 13.59
C GLU A 249 -10.37 6.97 12.11
N THR A 250 -9.30 7.54 11.57
CA THR A 250 -9.13 7.85 10.16
C THR A 250 -7.87 7.17 9.64
N PRO A 251 -7.60 7.14 8.32
CA PRO A 251 -6.35 6.58 7.80
C PRO A 251 -5.06 7.11 8.45
N VAL A 252 -5.14 8.29 9.10
CA VAL A 252 -3.98 9.03 9.63
C VAL A 252 -4.17 9.53 11.07
N SER A 253 -5.19 9.07 11.77
CA SER A 253 -5.44 9.43 13.17
C SER A 253 -5.49 8.19 14.04
N ILE A 254 -4.50 8.03 14.90
CA ILE A 254 -4.48 6.95 15.90
C ILE A 254 -5.40 7.35 17.04
N SER A 255 -6.40 6.51 17.36
CA SER A 255 -7.28 6.70 18.52
C SER A 255 -6.73 6.01 19.77
N GLU A 256 -6.19 4.80 19.62
CA GLU A 256 -5.61 4.07 20.75
C GLU A 256 -4.56 3.06 20.27
N ILE A 257 -3.56 2.78 21.13
CA ILE A 257 -2.56 1.71 20.92
C ILE A 257 -2.56 0.82 22.15
N TRP A 258 -2.66 -0.48 21.91
CA TRP A 258 -2.65 -1.52 22.91
C TRP A 258 -1.47 -2.44 22.74
N GLU A 259 -0.76 -2.72 23.80
CA GLU A 259 0.33 -3.67 23.87
C GLU A 259 -0.19 -5.04 24.30
N ILE A 260 0.12 -6.08 23.54
CA ILE A 260 -0.26 -7.47 23.82
C ILE A 260 1.03 -8.29 24.02
N GLU A 261 1.08 -9.07 25.09
CA GLU A 261 2.14 -10.04 25.27
C GLU A 261 2.06 -11.16 24.22
N PRO A 262 3.17 -11.55 23.56
CA PRO A 262 3.16 -12.60 22.54
C PRO A 262 2.56 -13.93 23.04
N LYS A 263 2.78 -14.31 24.29
CA LYS A 263 2.21 -15.52 24.89
C LYS A 263 0.68 -15.50 24.94
N ILE A 264 0.10 -14.35 25.31
CA ILE A 264 -1.37 -14.15 25.33
C ILE A 264 -1.93 -14.24 23.91
N TYR A 265 -1.23 -13.62 22.94
CA TYR A 265 -1.61 -13.70 21.53
C TYR A 265 -1.57 -15.14 21.01
N MET A 266 -0.53 -15.92 21.36
CA MET A 266 -0.40 -17.34 21.03
C MET A 266 -1.51 -18.21 21.63
N GLN A 267 -1.88 -17.97 22.90
CA GLN A 267 -3.00 -18.67 23.54
C GLN A 267 -4.31 -18.43 22.77
N LYS A 268 -4.55 -17.19 22.32
CA LYS A 268 -5.72 -16.87 21.48
C LYS A 268 -5.66 -17.59 20.13
N MET A 269 -4.49 -17.65 19.51
CA MET A 269 -4.31 -18.40 18.25
C MET A 269 -4.60 -19.89 18.42
N ALA A 270 -4.17 -20.49 19.51
CA ALA A 270 -4.40 -21.91 19.81
C ALA A 270 -5.89 -22.29 19.87
N THR A 271 -6.78 -21.34 20.20
CA THR A 271 -8.24 -21.58 20.20
C THR A 271 -8.83 -21.82 18.81
N ARG A 272 -8.08 -21.58 17.73
CA ARG A 272 -8.54 -21.72 16.34
C ARG A 272 -7.93 -22.91 15.59
N ARG A 273 -7.20 -23.79 16.27
CA ARG A 273 -6.63 -25.01 15.64
C ARG A 273 -7.72 -26.05 15.33
N PRO A 274 -7.59 -26.87 14.25
CA PRO A 274 -6.43 -27.00 13.37
C PRO A 274 -6.38 -25.93 12.28
N TRP A 275 -5.15 -25.51 11.95
CA TRP A 275 -4.89 -24.65 10.80
C TRP A 275 -4.92 -25.49 9.51
N PRO A 276 -5.48 -24.97 8.39
CA PRO A 276 -5.29 -25.63 7.11
C PRO A 276 -3.79 -25.72 6.77
N THR A 277 -3.30 -26.91 6.54
CA THR A 277 -1.87 -27.18 6.32
C THR A 277 -1.35 -26.70 4.95
N ASP A 278 -2.26 -26.45 4.01
CA ASP A 278 -1.96 -26.16 2.61
C ASP A 278 -2.04 -24.68 2.22
N ARG A 279 -2.41 -23.79 3.15
CA ARG A 279 -2.64 -22.36 2.88
C ARG A 279 -2.01 -21.45 3.92
N GLN A 280 -1.48 -20.32 3.45
CA GLN A 280 -1.17 -19.20 4.33
C GLN A 280 -2.46 -18.60 4.86
N ASN A 281 -2.59 -18.55 6.18
CA ASN A 281 -3.76 -18.04 6.86
C ASN A 281 -3.51 -16.66 7.46
N ASN A 282 -4.62 -15.95 7.65
CA ASN A 282 -4.63 -14.71 8.40
C ASN A 282 -5.29 -14.98 9.75
N PHE A 283 -4.62 -14.59 10.82
CA PHE A 283 -5.20 -14.63 12.15
C PHE A 283 -5.66 -13.23 12.55
N THR A 284 -6.94 -13.11 12.95
CA THR A 284 -7.56 -11.83 13.27
C THR A 284 -8.05 -11.84 14.72
N VAL A 285 -7.72 -10.78 15.47
CA VAL A 285 -8.28 -10.47 16.78
C VAL A 285 -9.11 -9.18 16.70
N ARG A 286 -10.17 -9.09 17.50
CA ARG A 286 -11.06 -7.92 17.56
C ARG A 286 -10.65 -6.98 18.68
N ILE A 287 -11.00 -5.69 18.53
CA ILE A 287 -10.66 -4.64 19.50
C ILE A 287 -11.13 -4.98 20.93
N ASN A 288 -12.30 -5.58 21.13
CA ASN A 288 -12.77 -5.94 22.46
C ASN A 288 -11.83 -6.93 23.14
N TRP A 289 -11.41 -7.99 22.41
CA TRP A 289 -10.42 -8.93 22.93
C TRP A 289 -9.07 -8.24 23.22
N VAL A 290 -8.65 -7.31 22.36
CA VAL A 290 -7.41 -6.54 22.57
C VAL A 290 -7.49 -5.71 23.86
N ARG A 291 -8.62 -5.04 24.11
CA ARG A 291 -8.85 -4.24 25.32
C ARG A 291 -8.91 -5.07 26.60
N GLU A 292 -9.46 -6.28 26.51
CA GLU A 292 -9.56 -7.22 27.65
C GLU A 292 -8.21 -7.86 28.02
N ASN A 293 -7.30 -8.04 27.07
CA ASN A 293 -6.08 -8.82 27.23
C ASN A 293 -4.79 -8.02 27.06
N GLY A 294 -4.87 -6.74 26.72
CA GLY A 294 -3.75 -5.85 26.49
C GLY A 294 -3.64 -4.71 27.48
N ARG A 295 -2.51 -4.04 27.45
CA ARG A 295 -2.25 -2.80 28.18
C ARG A 295 -2.39 -1.61 27.22
N CYS A 296 -3.25 -0.64 27.55
CA CYS A 296 -3.34 0.61 26.80
C CYS A 296 -2.06 1.43 27.01
N VAL A 297 -1.33 1.72 25.93
CA VAL A 297 -0.09 2.49 25.97
C VAL A 297 -0.25 3.88 25.34
N TYR A 298 -1.29 4.08 24.56
CA TYR A 298 -1.68 5.39 24.02
C TYR A 298 -3.20 5.43 23.80
N LYS A 299 -3.80 6.56 24.16
CA LYS A 299 -5.20 6.88 23.87
C LYS A 299 -5.33 8.35 23.55
N LEU A 300 -6.06 8.68 22.49
CA LEU A 300 -6.44 10.05 22.16
C LEU A 300 -7.50 10.48 23.19
N GLU A 301 -7.26 11.61 23.88
CA GLU A 301 -8.20 12.22 24.80
C GLU A 301 -9.31 12.98 24.09
#